data_526b925cf63c1778a1b8affce83dacd3
#
_entry.id   526b925cf63c1778a1b8affce83dacd3
#
_cell.length_a   1.000
_cell.length_b   1.000
_cell.length_c   1.000
_cell.angle_alpha   90.00
_cell.angle_beta   90.00
_cell.angle_gamma   90.00
#
_symmetry.space_group_name_H-M   'P 1'
#
loop_
_entity.id
_entity.type
_entity.pdbx_description
1 polymer ?
#
loop_
_entity_poly.entity_id
_entity_poly.type
_entity_poly.pdbx_seq_one_letter_code
_entity_poly.pdbx_strand_id
1 'polypeptide(L)'
;ELVALDHFNLTIEEGEIFGLLGPNGSGKTTTINCILALLAFDKGTVRVFGQEMRPDSYDLKRQIGVVMQNVAVFQELTVYENIDYFCGLYIRDKALRRQYVEDAIDFVGLNDFRKFYPKKLSGGLLRRLNIACGIAHKPKLIILDEPTVAVDPQSRNKILEGIQELNRNGATIIYTSHYME
;
A
#
# COMPACT_ATOMS: atom_id res chain seq x y z
N GLU A 1 -8.95 -11.67 -28.58
CA GLU A 1 -8.01 -11.71 -27.44
C GLU A 1 -8.03 -10.34 -26.77
N LEU A 2 -8.21 -10.29 -25.45
CA LEU A 2 -8.28 -9.02 -24.71
C LEU A 2 -6.86 -8.56 -24.39
N VAL A 3 -6.42 -7.43 -24.94
CA VAL A 3 -5.16 -6.80 -24.58
C VAL A 3 -5.40 -5.86 -23.40
N ALA A 4 -4.82 -6.15 -22.25
CA ALA A 4 -4.99 -5.37 -21.03
C ALA A 4 -4.02 -4.17 -20.95
N LEU A 5 -2.79 -4.34 -21.45
CA LEU A 5 -1.76 -3.31 -21.54
C LEU A 5 -1.07 -3.43 -22.89
N ASP A 6 -1.06 -2.37 -23.69
CA ASP A 6 -0.42 -2.34 -25.00
C ASP A 6 0.69 -1.26 -25.04
N HIS A 7 1.93 -1.69 -25.26
CA HIS A 7 3.12 -0.84 -25.34
C HIS A 7 3.23 0.18 -24.19
N PHE A 8 2.80 -0.23 -22.99
CA PHE A 8 2.81 0.62 -21.80
C PHE A 8 4.24 0.84 -21.30
N ASN A 9 4.66 2.09 -21.25
CA ASN A 9 5.95 2.51 -20.72
C ASN A 9 5.74 3.50 -19.57
N LEU A 10 6.44 3.26 -18.45
CA LEU A 10 6.34 4.08 -17.26
C LEU A 10 7.71 4.16 -16.60
N THR A 11 8.12 5.37 -16.21
CA THR A 11 9.27 5.61 -15.34
C THR A 11 8.81 6.46 -14.16
N ILE A 12 9.20 6.07 -12.96
CA ILE A 12 8.89 6.78 -11.71
C ILE A 12 10.21 7.01 -11.00
N GLU A 13 10.49 8.25 -10.63
CA GLU A 13 11.71 8.61 -9.93
C GLU A 13 11.60 8.35 -8.42
N GLU A 14 12.74 8.13 -7.78
CA GLU A 14 12.79 7.97 -6.32
C GLU A 14 12.27 9.23 -5.62
N GLY A 15 11.38 9.04 -4.64
CA GLY A 15 10.75 10.15 -3.90
C GLY A 15 9.58 10.81 -4.64
N GLU A 16 9.15 10.28 -5.77
CA GLU A 16 7.97 10.77 -6.49
C GLU A 16 6.66 10.24 -5.90
N ILE A 17 5.60 11.05 -5.98
CA ILE A 17 4.21 10.58 -5.84
C ILE A 17 3.62 10.47 -7.24
N PHE A 18 3.39 9.24 -7.68
CA PHE A 18 2.83 8.96 -9.00
C PHE A 18 1.38 8.49 -8.90
N GLY A 19 0.47 9.21 -9.55
CA GLY A 19 -0.94 8.85 -9.65
C GLY A 19 -1.26 8.14 -10.96
N LEU A 20 -1.66 6.87 -10.91
CA LEU A 20 -2.17 6.13 -12.05
C LEU A 20 -3.68 6.29 -12.11
N LEU A 21 -4.16 7.21 -12.95
CA LEU A 21 -5.55 7.60 -13.05
C LEU A 21 -6.23 6.93 -14.23
N GLY A 22 -7.51 6.61 -14.08
CA GLY A 22 -8.30 6.05 -15.17
C GLY A 22 -9.58 5.34 -14.69
N PRO A 23 -10.55 5.13 -15.59
CA PRO A 23 -11.81 4.46 -15.24
C PRO A 23 -11.58 3.00 -14.81
N ASN A 24 -12.62 2.39 -14.26
CA ASN A 24 -12.61 0.95 -13.96
C ASN A 24 -12.38 0.17 -15.25
N GLY A 25 -11.52 -0.86 -15.17
CA GLY A 25 -11.14 -1.68 -16.33
C GLY A 25 -10.05 -1.07 -17.22
N SER A 26 -9.46 0.09 -16.88
CA SER A 26 -8.36 0.70 -17.67
C SER A 26 -6.97 0.06 -17.44
N GLY A 27 -6.89 -1.04 -16.71
CA GLY A 27 -5.63 -1.77 -16.51
C GLY A 27 -4.81 -1.33 -15.29
N LYS A 28 -5.29 -0.44 -14.42
CA LYS A 28 -4.55 0.05 -13.23
C LYS A 28 -4.07 -1.10 -12.33
N THR A 29 -5.00 -1.92 -11.86
CA THR A 29 -4.67 -3.08 -11.00
C THR A 29 -3.84 -4.12 -11.75
N THR A 30 -4.05 -4.29 -13.05
CA THR A 30 -3.20 -5.13 -13.91
C THR A 30 -1.77 -4.63 -13.93
N THR A 31 -1.57 -3.33 -14.10
CA THR A 31 -0.24 -2.67 -14.06
C THR A 31 0.44 -2.92 -12.70
N ILE A 32 -0.26 -2.71 -11.59
CA ILE A 32 0.27 -2.99 -10.25
C ILE A 32 0.69 -4.47 -10.13
N ASN A 33 -0.15 -5.39 -10.56
CA ASN A 33 0.15 -6.82 -10.47
C ASN A 33 1.36 -7.21 -11.34
N CYS A 34 1.55 -6.58 -12.50
CA CYS A 34 2.75 -6.75 -13.32
C CYS A 34 3.99 -6.16 -12.63
N ILE A 35 3.91 -4.97 -12.04
CA ILE A 35 5.01 -4.35 -11.28
C ILE A 35 5.47 -5.24 -10.14
N LEU A 36 4.54 -5.89 -9.45
CA LEU A 36 4.81 -6.79 -8.32
C LEU A 36 5.21 -8.21 -8.75
N ALA A 37 5.24 -8.49 -10.06
CA ALA A 37 5.42 -9.83 -10.63
C ALA A 37 4.44 -10.87 -10.02
N LEU A 38 3.20 -10.45 -9.78
CA LEU A 38 2.06 -11.30 -9.40
C LEU A 38 1.28 -11.78 -10.63
N LEU A 39 1.41 -11.06 -11.74
CA LEU A 39 0.84 -11.40 -13.04
C LEU A 39 1.96 -11.43 -14.07
N ALA A 40 2.00 -12.52 -14.85
CA ALA A 40 2.92 -12.62 -15.98
C ALA A 40 2.43 -11.73 -17.13
N PHE A 41 3.36 -11.23 -17.94
CA PHE A 41 3.11 -10.47 -19.15
C PHE A 41 3.92 -11.06 -20.32
N ASP A 42 3.42 -10.86 -21.56
CA ASP A 42 3.98 -11.54 -22.74
C ASP A 42 5.33 -10.97 -23.18
N LYS A 43 5.50 -9.63 -23.08
CA LYS A 43 6.71 -8.93 -23.54
C LYS A 43 6.99 -7.73 -22.65
N GLY A 44 8.26 -7.34 -22.60
CA GLY A 44 8.73 -6.19 -21.86
C GLY A 44 9.56 -6.55 -20.64
N THR A 45 9.84 -5.57 -19.81
CA THR A 45 10.61 -5.72 -18.57
C THR A 45 10.06 -4.79 -17.51
N VAL A 46 10.08 -5.24 -16.26
CA VAL A 46 9.79 -4.41 -15.10
C VAL A 46 11.03 -4.32 -14.24
N ARG A 47 11.42 -3.11 -13.87
CA ARG A 47 12.53 -2.87 -12.93
C ARG A 47 12.05 -2.07 -11.74
N VAL A 48 12.46 -2.47 -10.56
CA VAL A 48 12.22 -1.76 -9.31
C VAL A 48 13.56 -1.54 -8.62
N PHE A 49 13.84 -0.32 -8.18
CA PHE A 49 15.15 0.08 -7.65
C PHE A 49 16.31 -0.28 -8.58
N GLY A 50 16.12 -0.14 -9.90
CA GLY A 50 17.11 -0.47 -10.92
C GLY A 50 17.31 -1.96 -11.19
N GLN A 51 16.67 -2.85 -10.47
CA GLN A 51 16.77 -4.31 -10.59
C GLN A 51 15.53 -4.91 -11.26
N GLU A 52 15.72 -5.95 -12.06
CA GLU A 52 14.61 -6.65 -12.70
C GLU A 52 13.71 -7.32 -11.66
N MET A 53 12.41 -7.05 -11.76
CA MET A 53 11.41 -7.65 -10.87
C MET A 53 10.95 -8.99 -11.42
N ARG A 54 11.05 -10.02 -10.59
CA ARG A 54 10.65 -11.39 -10.88
C ARG A 54 9.75 -11.95 -9.76
N PRO A 55 9.04 -13.06 -9.99
CA PRO A 55 8.22 -13.69 -8.94
C PRO A 55 8.99 -13.99 -7.65
N ASP A 56 10.27 -14.36 -7.75
CA ASP A 56 11.17 -14.72 -6.66
C ASP A 56 12.06 -13.57 -6.14
N SER A 57 11.83 -12.33 -6.58
CA SER A 57 12.57 -11.14 -6.12
C SER A 57 12.20 -10.73 -4.69
N TYR A 58 12.36 -11.63 -3.72
CA TYR A 58 11.94 -11.42 -2.32
C TYR A 58 12.62 -10.24 -1.66
N ASP A 59 13.89 -9.98 -1.95
CA ASP A 59 14.65 -8.86 -1.36
C ASP A 59 14.14 -7.49 -1.87
N LEU A 60 13.68 -7.43 -3.12
CA LEU A 60 12.99 -6.24 -3.64
C LEU A 60 11.61 -6.09 -3.00
N LYS A 61 10.83 -7.17 -2.96
CA LYS A 61 9.45 -7.18 -2.43
C LYS A 61 9.40 -6.79 -0.95
N ARG A 62 10.45 -7.10 -0.17
CA ARG A 62 10.57 -6.67 1.24
C ARG A 62 10.66 -5.16 1.42
N GLN A 63 11.04 -4.43 0.37
CA GLN A 63 11.15 -2.97 0.39
C GLN A 63 9.89 -2.28 -0.17
N ILE A 64 8.86 -3.07 -0.48
CA ILE A 64 7.60 -2.59 -1.07
C ILE A 64 6.47 -2.81 -0.07
N GLY A 65 5.73 -1.75 0.22
CA GLY A 65 4.45 -1.81 0.93
C GLY A 65 3.31 -1.83 -0.07
N VAL A 66 2.34 -2.71 0.11
CA VAL A 66 1.19 -2.84 -0.79
C VAL A 66 -0.10 -2.74 0.00
N VAL A 67 -0.98 -1.84 -0.44
CA VAL A 67 -2.33 -1.68 0.09
C VAL A 67 -3.31 -1.83 -1.06
N MET A 68 -3.91 -3.01 -1.18
CA MET A 68 -4.89 -3.29 -2.23
C MET A 68 -6.25 -2.65 -1.92
N GLN A 69 -7.08 -2.51 -2.94
CA GLN A 69 -8.43 -1.98 -2.82
C GLN A 69 -9.27 -2.75 -1.79
N ASN A 70 -9.20 -4.06 -1.80
CA ASN A 70 -9.84 -4.89 -0.80
C ASN A 70 -9.07 -4.85 0.52
N VAL A 71 -9.80 -4.64 1.61
CA VAL A 71 -9.20 -4.65 2.94
C VAL A 71 -8.79 -6.07 3.31
N ALA A 72 -7.50 -6.26 3.59
CA ALA A 72 -6.89 -7.55 3.90
C ALA A 72 -6.38 -7.55 5.35
N VAL A 73 -7.31 -7.58 6.32
CA VAL A 73 -7.00 -7.66 7.76
C VAL A 73 -7.69 -8.87 8.39
N PHE A 74 -7.12 -9.38 9.47
CA PHE A 74 -7.68 -10.49 10.23
C PHE A 74 -8.77 -9.98 11.17
N GLN A 75 -9.97 -10.51 11.04
CA GLN A 75 -11.13 -10.08 11.83
C GLN A 75 -11.04 -10.51 13.30
N GLU A 76 -10.23 -11.54 13.59
CA GLU A 76 -9.99 -12.14 14.90
C GLU A 76 -8.85 -11.45 15.68
N LEU A 77 -8.10 -10.57 15.04
CA LEU A 77 -7.05 -9.78 15.63
C LEU A 77 -7.51 -8.33 15.87
N THR A 78 -7.05 -7.74 16.95
CA THR A 78 -7.24 -6.31 17.23
C THR A 78 -6.49 -5.43 16.21
N VAL A 79 -6.72 -4.13 16.22
CA VAL A 79 -5.95 -3.15 15.43
C VAL A 79 -4.45 -3.32 15.65
N TYR A 80 -4.01 -3.34 16.93
CA TYR A 80 -2.61 -3.51 17.28
C TYR A 80 -2.05 -4.83 16.75
N GLU A 81 -2.74 -5.94 17.00
CA GLU A 81 -2.30 -7.28 16.59
C GLU A 81 -2.24 -7.45 15.08
N ASN A 82 -3.15 -6.83 14.33
CA ASN A 82 -3.07 -6.82 12.87
C ASN A 82 -1.79 -6.13 12.40
N ILE A 83 -1.51 -4.92 12.89
CA ILE A 83 -0.32 -4.16 12.48
C ILE A 83 0.95 -4.89 12.92
N ASP A 84 1.00 -5.45 14.14
CA ASP A 84 2.13 -6.24 14.65
C ASP A 84 2.37 -7.48 13.80
N TYR A 85 1.32 -8.19 13.41
CA TYR A 85 1.41 -9.38 12.55
C TYR A 85 2.04 -9.04 11.20
N PHE A 86 1.50 -8.04 10.48
CA PHE A 86 2.03 -7.68 9.17
C PHE A 86 3.43 -7.10 9.25
N CYS A 87 3.72 -6.26 10.23
CA CYS A 87 5.08 -5.75 10.49
C CYS A 87 6.07 -6.89 10.78
N GLY A 88 5.63 -7.90 11.54
CA GLY A 88 6.43 -9.06 11.92
C GLY A 88 6.86 -9.96 10.77
N LEU A 89 6.17 -9.89 9.61
CA LEU A 89 6.59 -10.61 8.40
C LEU A 89 7.92 -10.07 7.84
N TYR A 90 8.28 -8.82 8.17
CA TYR A 90 9.45 -8.11 7.67
C TYR A 90 10.48 -7.84 8.76
N ILE A 91 10.05 -7.48 9.97
CA ILE A 91 10.90 -7.03 11.07
C ILE A 91 10.95 -8.10 12.16
N ARG A 92 12.09 -8.79 12.27
CA ARG A 92 12.31 -9.88 13.24
C ARG A 92 12.66 -9.36 14.64
N ASP A 93 13.37 -8.24 14.72
CA ASP A 93 13.72 -7.62 16.01
C ASP A 93 12.45 -7.13 16.71
N LYS A 94 12.18 -7.66 17.91
CA LYS A 94 10.94 -7.39 18.65
C LYS A 94 10.85 -5.94 19.15
N ALA A 95 11.96 -5.33 19.53
CA ALA A 95 11.97 -3.96 20.05
C ALA A 95 11.71 -2.97 18.89
N LEU A 96 12.42 -3.14 17.78
CA LEU A 96 12.24 -2.34 16.57
C LEU A 96 10.82 -2.52 16.00
N ARG A 97 10.31 -3.76 15.94
CA ARG A 97 8.95 -4.03 15.48
C ARG A 97 7.91 -3.30 16.33
N ARG A 98 8.04 -3.37 17.66
CA ARG A 98 7.15 -2.65 18.56
C ARG A 98 7.14 -1.15 18.28
N GLN A 99 8.31 -0.55 18.11
CA GLN A 99 8.43 0.87 17.76
C GLN A 99 7.71 1.17 16.44
N TYR A 100 7.94 0.37 15.41
CA TYR A 100 7.32 0.55 14.09
C TYR A 100 5.80 0.40 14.11
N VAL A 101 5.29 -0.50 14.94
CA VAL A 101 3.83 -0.67 15.15
C VAL A 101 3.24 0.57 15.81
N GLU A 102 3.88 1.09 16.87
CA GLU A 102 3.44 2.33 17.52
C GLU A 102 3.45 3.50 16.53
N ASP A 103 4.55 3.68 15.80
CA ASP A 103 4.68 4.73 14.77
C ASP A 103 3.54 4.63 13.73
N ALA A 104 3.22 3.42 13.27
CA ALA A 104 2.16 3.20 12.29
C ALA A 104 0.76 3.50 12.85
N ILE A 105 0.49 3.14 14.10
CA ILE A 105 -0.78 3.45 14.80
C ILE A 105 -0.95 4.97 14.94
N ASP A 106 0.10 5.65 15.38
CA ASP A 106 0.11 7.11 15.53
C ASP A 106 -0.13 7.80 14.20
N PHE A 107 0.61 7.36 13.17
CA PHE A 107 0.53 7.92 11.83
C PHE A 107 -0.88 7.87 11.24
N VAL A 108 -1.59 6.74 11.38
CA VAL A 108 -2.97 6.61 10.87
C VAL A 108 -4.03 7.10 11.86
N GLY A 109 -3.65 7.57 13.05
CA GLY A 109 -4.54 8.07 14.09
C GLY A 109 -5.50 7.02 14.64
N LEU A 110 -4.98 5.83 14.96
CA LEU A 110 -5.76 4.71 15.51
C LEU A 110 -5.47 4.42 17.00
N ASN A 111 -4.89 5.36 17.73
CA ASN A 111 -4.52 5.17 19.16
C ASN A 111 -5.69 4.74 20.03
N ASP A 112 -6.82 5.40 19.91
CA ASP A 112 -8.02 5.12 20.70
C ASP A 112 -8.69 3.79 20.31
N PHE A 113 -8.33 3.23 19.15
CA PHE A 113 -8.91 2.03 18.58
C PHE A 113 -8.00 0.80 18.65
N ARG A 114 -6.81 0.90 19.23
CA ARG A 114 -5.77 -0.14 19.22
C ARG A 114 -6.23 -1.53 19.72
N LYS A 115 -7.20 -1.55 20.65
CA LYS A 115 -7.79 -2.77 21.22
C LYS A 115 -9.10 -3.19 20.53
N PHE A 116 -9.55 -2.47 19.50
CA PHE A 116 -10.79 -2.78 18.80
C PHE A 116 -10.51 -3.83 17.73
N TYR A 117 -11.50 -4.69 17.51
CA TYR A 117 -11.53 -5.61 16.38
C TYR A 117 -12.00 -4.90 15.11
N PRO A 118 -11.55 -5.31 13.90
CA PRO A 118 -11.91 -4.68 12.64
C PRO A 118 -13.41 -4.52 12.43
N LYS A 119 -14.22 -5.50 12.84
CA LYS A 119 -15.70 -5.46 12.75
C LYS A 119 -16.37 -4.33 13.52
N LYS A 120 -15.66 -3.68 14.46
CA LYS A 120 -16.15 -2.54 15.24
C LYS A 120 -15.70 -1.19 14.68
N LEU A 121 -14.93 -1.18 13.60
CA LEU A 121 -14.41 0.03 12.98
C LEU A 121 -15.38 0.53 11.89
N SER A 122 -15.44 1.85 11.72
CA SER A 122 -16.06 2.44 10.53
C SER A 122 -15.24 2.10 9.28
N GLY A 123 -15.83 2.24 8.10
CA GLY A 123 -15.13 2.01 6.83
C GLY A 123 -13.84 2.82 6.70
N GLY A 124 -13.85 4.08 7.11
CA GLY A 124 -12.66 4.94 7.10
C GLY A 124 -11.58 4.49 8.10
N LEU A 125 -11.96 4.07 9.31
CA LEU A 125 -11.03 3.51 10.30
C LEU A 125 -10.45 2.19 9.82
N LEU A 126 -11.27 1.34 9.23
CA LEU A 126 -10.84 0.06 8.66
C LEU A 126 -9.86 0.26 7.50
N ARG A 127 -10.10 1.26 6.66
CA ARG A 127 -9.18 1.61 5.58
C ARG A 127 -7.83 2.10 6.11
N ARG A 128 -7.86 2.95 7.14
CA ARG A 128 -6.62 3.40 7.82
C ARG A 128 -5.86 2.25 8.45
N LEU A 129 -6.55 1.27 9.04
CA LEU A 129 -5.92 0.03 9.53
C LEU A 129 -5.24 -0.74 8.40
N ASN A 130 -5.91 -0.92 7.26
CA ASN A 130 -5.35 -1.59 6.09
C ASN A 130 -4.07 -0.89 5.59
N ILE A 131 -4.07 0.44 5.55
CA ILE A 131 -2.88 1.23 5.19
C ILE A 131 -1.77 1.00 6.22
N ALA A 132 -2.06 1.10 7.53
CA ALA A 132 -1.07 0.87 8.57
C ALA A 132 -0.38 -0.50 8.44
N CYS A 133 -1.14 -1.56 8.15
CA CYS A 133 -0.61 -2.90 7.93
C CYS A 133 0.37 -2.94 6.74
N GLY A 134 0.08 -2.21 5.66
CA GLY A 134 0.92 -2.18 4.45
C GLY A 134 2.20 -1.35 4.60
N ILE A 135 2.26 -0.41 5.54
CA ILE A 135 3.38 0.54 5.67
C ILE A 135 4.21 0.36 6.96
N ALA A 136 3.76 -0.45 7.92
CA ALA A 136 4.37 -0.56 9.24
C ALA A 136 5.86 -0.95 9.20
N HIS A 137 6.29 -1.72 8.21
CA HIS A 137 7.69 -2.11 8.04
C HIS A 137 8.57 -1.02 7.38
N LYS A 138 8.04 0.19 7.19
CA LYS A 138 8.70 1.36 6.58
C LYS A 138 9.31 1.08 5.21
N PRO A 139 8.49 0.67 4.22
CA PRO A 139 8.95 0.35 2.87
C PRO A 139 9.43 1.61 2.12
N LYS A 140 10.33 1.43 1.15
CA LYS A 140 10.84 2.50 0.28
C LYS A 140 9.87 2.86 -0.85
N LEU A 141 9.13 1.86 -1.35
CA LEU A 141 8.08 2.02 -2.34
C LEU A 141 6.75 1.61 -1.73
N ILE A 142 5.75 2.46 -1.85
CA ILE A 142 4.39 2.18 -1.36
C ILE A 142 3.43 2.21 -2.54
N ILE A 143 2.69 1.13 -2.72
CA ILE A 143 1.68 0.99 -3.76
C ILE A 143 0.31 0.95 -3.09
N LEU A 144 -0.56 1.90 -3.45
CA LEU A 144 -1.89 2.06 -2.89
C LEU A 144 -2.92 1.92 -4.02
N ASP A 145 -3.66 0.82 -4.04
CA ASP A 145 -4.70 0.60 -5.03
C ASP A 145 -6.03 1.16 -4.52
N GLU A 146 -6.45 2.28 -5.10
CA GLU A 146 -7.68 3.02 -4.76
C GLU A 146 -7.85 3.29 -3.24
N PRO A 147 -6.88 3.96 -2.59
CA PRO A 147 -6.83 4.07 -1.13
C PRO A 147 -8.00 4.86 -0.52
N THR A 148 -8.71 5.65 -1.31
CA THR A 148 -9.78 6.54 -0.85
C THR A 148 -11.19 6.12 -1.30
N VAL A 149 -11.32 4.96 -1.93
CA VAL A 149 -12.63 4.44 -2.38
C VAL A 149 -13.52 4.09 -1.19
N ALA A 150 -14.79 4.48 -1.28
CA ALA A 150 -15.83 4.22 -0.29
C ALA A 150 -15.49 4.74 1.14
N VAL A 151 -14.74 5.82 1.23
CA VAL A 151 -14.39 6.50 2.49
C VAL A 151 -15.09 7.85 2.56
N ASP A 152 -15.49 8.26 3.75
CA ASP A 152 -16.05 9.58 3.99
C ASP A 152 -15.02 10.70 3.71
N PRO A 153 -15.47 11.94 3.43
CA PRO A 153 -14.55 13.03 3.05
C PRO A 153 -13.47 13.33 4.09
N GLN A 154 -13.80 13.22 5.38
CA GLN A 154 -12.82 13.49 6.45
C GLN A 154 -11.73 12.44 6.48
N SER A 155 -12.11 11.16 6.39
CA SER A 155 -11.15 10.05 6.32
C SER A 155 -10.31 10.10 5.04
N ARG A 156 -10.93 10.49 3.90
CA ARG A 156 -10.23 10.70 2.63
C ARG A 156 -9.11 11.74 2.77
N ASN A 157 -9.42 12.91 3.30
CA ASN A 157 -8.41 13.96 3.48
C ASN A 157 -7.24 13.48 4.36
N LYS A 158 -7.53 12.80 5.47
CA LYS A 158 -6.48 12.23 6.32
C LYS A 158 -5.60 11.21 5.61
N ILE A 159 -6.18 10.37 4.73
CA ILE A 159 -5.40 9.42 3.92
C ILE A 159 -4.50 10.17 2.94
N LEU A 160 -5.00 11.20 2.26
CA LEU A 160 -4.21 11.97 1.30
C LEU A 160 -3.08 12.77 2.00
N GLU A 161 -3.34 13.37 3.15
CA GLU A 161 -2.32 14.01 3.98
C GLU A 161 -1.25 13.01 4.41
N GLY A 162 -1.66 11.80 4.83
CA GLY A 162 -0.76 10.71 5.17
C GLY A 162 0.13 10.27 3.99
N ILE A 163 -0.43 10.17 2.77
CA ILE A 163 0.36 9.86 1.57
C ILE A 163 1.45 10.91 1.34
N GLN A 164 1.11 12.20 1.48
CA GLN A 164 2.09 13.27 1.35
C GLN A 164 3.17 13.22 2.45
N GLU A 165 2.79 12.87 3.67
CA GLU A 165 3.72 12.73 4.77
C GLU A 165 4.69 11.55 4.57
N LEU A 166 4.20 10.39 4.12
CA LEU A 166 5.05 9.24 3.76
C LEU A 166 6.09 9.61 2.71
N ASN A 167 5.67 10.38 1.70
CA ASN A 167 6.58 10.85 0.66
C ASN A 167 7.61 11.84 1.20
N ARG A 168 7.21 12.81 2.02
CA ARG A 168 8.15 13.74 2.68
C ARG A 168 9.18 13.02 3.54
N ASN A 169 8.82 11.85 4.08
CA ASN A 169 9.72 10.97 4.83
C ASN A 169 10.58 10.06 3.94
N GLY A 170 10.55 10.26 2.63
CA GLY A 170 11.44 9.64 1.66
C GLY A 170 10.86 8.43 0.92
N ALA A 171 9.58 8.07 1.11
CA ALA A 171 8.97 7.00 0.35
C ALA A 171 8.60 7.45 -1.07
N THR A 172 8.83 6.57 -2.05
CA THR A 172 8.22 6.67 -3.38
C THR A 172 6.83 6.09 -3.33
N ILE A 173 5.85 6.76 -3.94
CA ILE A 173 4.45 6.36 -3.84
C ILE A 173 3.83 6.20 -5.21
N ILE A 174 3.19 5.07 -5.44
CA ILE A 174 2.29 4.83 -6.57
C ILE A 174 0.88 4.67 -5.99
N TYR A 175 -0.05 5.49 -6.43
CA TYR A 175 -1.44 5.28 -6.07
C TYR A 175 -2.35 5.27 -7.29
N THR A 176 -3.40 4.47 -7.25
CA THR A 176 -4.41 4.48 -8.30
C THR A 176 -5.67 5.20 -7.85
N SER A 177 -6.35 5.82 -8.80
CA SER A 177 -7.67 6.40 -8.58
C SER A 177 -8.49 6.36 -9.87
N HIS A 178 -9.78 6.24 -9.74
CA HIS A 178 -10.73 6.45 -10.83
C HIS A 178 -11.33 7.87 -10.80
N TYR A 179 -11.03 8.67 -9.79
CA TYR A 179 -11.40 10.08 -9.70
C TYR A 179 -10.25 10.98 -10.12
N MET A 180 -10.56 12.01 -10.93
CA MET A 180 -9.60 13.05 -11.33
C MET A 180 -9.70 14.29 -10.42
N GLU A 181 -9.96 14.10 -9.15
CA GLU A 181 -10.03 15.21 -8.19
C GLU A 181 -8.72 15.41 -7.44
#